data_58895337389bbe9fa4478144917a8a90
#
_entry.id   58895337389bbe9fa4478144917a8a90
#
_cell.length_a   1.000
_cell.length_b   1.000
_cell.length_c   1.000
_cell.angle_alpha   90.00
_cell.angle_beta   90.00
_cell.angle_gamma   90.00
#
_symmetry.space_group_name_H-M   'P 1'
#
loop_
_entity.id
_entity.type
_entity.pdbx_description
1 polymer ?
#
loop_
_entity_poly.entity_id
_entity_poly.type
_entity_poly.pdbx_seq_one_letter_code
_entity_poly.pdbx_strand_id
1 'polypeptide(L)'
;LISHHPDDGRVVFTYPWEGRTIIGTTDLDHRTDMDIEAVLSTDEMHYMLRGANAQFPEAKLGVEDIISTWSGVRPVVSAGDGSDPSKESRSHTVWDNQGLITVTGGKLTTFRLIALDALKLAARYLGVSVQDKRLAVFSPPNPGAVPAGMAPEVFARLVSRLGIRTRAFLAEMP
;
A
#
# COMPACT_ATOMS: atom_id res chain seq x y z
N LEU A 1 9.38 10.21 -7.15
CA LEU A 1 10.72 10.42 -6.66
C LEU A 1 10.96 9.59 -5.42
N ILE A 2 12.18 9.09 -5.26
CA ILE A 2 12.66 8.42 -4.05
C ILE A 2 13.86 9.20 -3.57
N SER A 3 13.85 9.61 -2.31
CA SER A 3 14.93 10.37 -1.69
C SER A 3 15.28 9.79 -0.31
N HIS A 4 16.34 10.29 0.29
CA HIS A 4 16.70 9.95 1.66
C HIS A 4 16.42 11.14 2.56
N HIS A 5 15.85 10.86 3.73
CA HIS A 5 15.59 11.88 4.74
C HIS A 5 16.91 12.44 5.28
N PRO A 6 17.06 13.77 5.46
CA PRO A 6 18.31 14.37 5.90
C PRO A 6 18.70 14.01 7.33
N ASP A 7 17.73 13.70 8.20
CA ASP A 7 17.98 13.44 9.62
C ASP A 7 18.55 12.03 9.88
N ASP A 8 18.07 11.02 9.14
CA ASP A 8 18.37 9.61 9.44
C ASP A 8 18.63 8.72 8.23
N GLY A 9 18.55 9.28 7.01
CA GLY A 9 18.78 8.56 5.77
C GLY A 9 17.67 7.59 5.37
N ARG A 10 16.54 7.57 6.05
CA ARG A 10 15.39 6.72 5.67
C ARG A 10 14.84 7.12 4.30
N VAL A 11 14.31 6.14 3.60
CA VAL A 11 13.72 6.34 2.27
C VAL A 11 12.40 7.09 2.42
N VAL A 12 12.27 8.20 1.68
CA VAL A 12 11.04 8.98 1.54
C VAL A 12 10.56 8.92 0.10
N PHE A 13 9.28 8.67 -0.07
CA PHE A 13 8.61 8.65 -1.37
C PHE A 13 7.86 9.95 -1.58
N THR A 14 8.03 10.54 -2.76
CA THR A 14 7.29 11.73 -3.18
C THR A 14 6.74 11.46 -4.58
N TYR A 15 5.43 11.52 -4.75
CA TYR A 15 4.80 11.26 -6.03
C TYR A 15 3.51 12.06 -6.24
N PRO A 16 3.20 12.41 -7.50
CA PRO A 16 1.98 13.13 -7.83
C PRO A 16 0.77 12.22 -7.71
N TRP A 17 -0.32 12.77 -7.20
CA TRP A 17 -1.60 12.09 -7.08
C TRP A 17 -2.75 13.08 -7.26
N GLU A 18 -3.50 12.97 -8.35
CA GLU A 18 -4.69 13.78 -8.64
C GLU A 18 -4.47 15.31 -8.48
N GLY A 19 -3.36 15.83 -8.99
CA GLY A 19 -3.01 17.25 -8.91
C GLY A 19 -2.47 17.70 -7.55
N ARG A 20 -2.15 16.76 -6.67
CA ARG A 20 -1.49 17.00 -5.37
C ARG A 20 -0.22 16.18 -5.29
N THR A 21 0.53 16.35 -4.23
CA THR A 21 1.73 15.58 -3.96
C THR A 21 1.54 14.76 -2.69
N ILE A 22 1.81 13.47 -2.79
CA ILE A 22 1.87 12.57 -1.64
C ILE A 22 3.32 12.43 -1.21
N ILE A 23 3.56 12.57 0.10
CA ILE A 23 4.88 12.41 0.71
C ILE A 23 4.74 11.38 1.85
N GLY A 24 5.64 10.42 1.91
CA GLY A 24 5.68 9.37 2.94
C GLY A 24 6.93 8.50 2.80
N THR A 25 7.26 7.69 3.78
CA THR A 25 6.50 7.40 4.99
C THR A 25 7.36 7.64 6.22
N THR A 26 6.73 7.80 7.39
CA THR A 26 7.37 7.50 8.66
C THR A 26 7.30 5.99 8.92
N ASP A 27 8.06 5.48 9.85
CA ASP A 27 8.06 4.07 10.25
C ASP A 27 8.50 4.00 11.73
N LEU A 28 7.56 4.22 12.63
CA LEU A 28 7.77 4.22 14.07
C LEU A 28 7.07 3.01 14.70
N ASP A 29 7.66 2.50 15.79
CA ASP A 29 7.04 1.43 16.55
C ASP A 29 5.74 1.93 17.20
N HIS A 30 4.62 1.27 16.91
CA HIS A 30 3.34 1.57 17.54
C HIS A 30 3.34 1.06 18.99
N ARG A 31 3.17 1.97 19.93
CA ARG A 31 3.22 1.67 21.37
C ARG A 31 1.93 1.99 22.12
N THR A 32 0.93 2.45 21.39
CA THR A 32 -0.39 2.78 21.95
C THR A 32 -1.34 1.59 21.82
N ASP A 33 -2.50 1.72 22.43
CA ASP A 33 -3.56 0.72 22.35
C ASP A 33 -3.96 0.47 20.89
N MET A 34 -4.05 -0.80 20.51
CA MET A 34 -4.43 -1.21 19.16
C MET A 34 -5.90 -0.94 18.82
N ASP A 35 -6.73 -0.71 19.83
CA ASP A 35 -8.14 -0.31 19.64
C ASP A 35 -8.29 1.18 19.31
N ILE A 36 -7.19 1.95 19.41
CA ILE A 36 -7.14 3.37 19.03
C ILE A 36 -6.56 3.50 17.63
N GLU A 37 -7.29 4.18 16.74
CA GLU A 37 -6.81 4.42 15.38
C GLU A 37 -5.50 5.23 15.38
N ALA A 38 -4.51 4.76 14.61
CA ALA A 38 -3.24 5.43 14.49
C ALA A 38 -3.40 6.78 13.76
N VAL A 39 -2.83 7.81 14.34
CA VAL A 39 -2.81 9.16 13.76
C VAL A 39 -1.38 9.65 13.62
N LEU A 40 -1.15 10.53 12.65
CA LEU A 40 0.14 11.19 12.48
C LEU A 40 0.40 12.13 13.67
N SER A 41 1.51 11.96 14.33
CA SER A 41 1.95 12.87 15.38
C SER A 41 2.50 14.18 14.81
N THR A 42 2.55 15.22 15.65
CA THR A 42 3.16 16.51 15.27
C THR A 42 4.63 16.35 14.90
N ASP A 43 5.35 15.49 15.58
CA ASP A 43 6.77 15.24 15.30
C ASP A 43 6.97 14.54 13.96
N GLU A 44 6.14 13.56 13.63
CA GLU A 44 6.15 12.91 12.31
C GLU A 44 5.79 13.88 11.20
N MET A 45 4.82 14.76 11.43
CA MET A 45 4.45 15.81 10.48
C MET A 45 5.64 16.73 10.18
N HIS A 46 6.31 17.22 11.21
CA HIS A 46 7.50 18.05 11.04
C HIS A 46 8.67 17.29 10.41
N TYR A 47 8.83 16.03 10.75
CA TYR A 47 9.82 15.16 10.10
C TYR A 47 9.55 15.08 8.59
N MET A 48 8.32 14.79 8.16
CA MET A 48 7.98 14.72 6.74
C MET A 48 8.19 16.06 6.02
N LEU A 49 7.84 17.18 6.66
CA LEU A 49 8.08 18.52 6.09
C LEU A 49 9.58 18.82 5.93
N ARG A 50 10.42 18.43 6.89
CA ARG A 50 11.88 18.59 6.74
C ARG A 50 12.41 17.77 5.56
N GLY A 51 11.98 16.53 5.41
CA GLY A 51 12.36 15.69 4.27
C GLY A 51 11.91 16.28 2.93
N ALA A 52 10.69 16.79 2.87
CA ALA A 52 10.14 17.43 1.68
C ALA A 52 10.90 18.73 1.32
N ASN A 53 11.15 19.60 2.28
CA ASN A 53 11.87 20.85 2.07
C ASN A 53 13.36 20.63 1.72
N ALA A 54 13.99 19.58 2.24
CA ALA A 54 15.34 19.20 1.82
C ALA A 54 15.38 18.79 0.35
N GLN A 55 14.32 18.12 -0.13
CA GLN A 55 14.19 17.68 -1.52
C GLN A 55 13.75 18.81 -2.46
N PHE A 56 12.91 19.70 -1.98
CA PHE A 56 12.32 20.81 -2.74
C PHE A 56 12.48 22.14 -1.97
N PRO A 57 13.69 22.68 -1.85
CA PRO A 57 13.97 23.84 -0.98
C PRO A 57 13.21 25.10 -1.40
N GLU A 58 12.92 25.24 -2.69
CA GLU A 58 12.16 26.39 -3.21
C GLU A 58 10.67 26.33 -2.85
N ALA A 59 10.14 25.16 -2.48
CA ALA A 59 8.73 25.00 -2.14
C ALA A 59 8.39 25.63 -0.78
N LYS A 60 9.34 25.64 0.17
CA LYS A 60 9.20 26.22 1.51
C LYS A 60 7.92 25.78 2.22
N LEU A 61 7.65 24.48 2.18
CA LEU A 61 6.42 23.87 2.69
C LEU A 61 6.28 24.06 4.20
N GLY A 62 5.11 24.49 4.63
CA GLY A 62 4.68 24.61 6.02
C GLY A 62 3.52 23.68 6.36
N VAL A 63 3.09 23.74 7.61
CA VAL A 63 1.94 22.95 8.10
C VAL A 63 0.65 23.32 7.35
N GLU A 64 0.52 24.56 6.96
CA GLU A 64 -0.60 25.13 6.20
C GLU A 64 -0.74 24.53 4.78
N ASP A 65 0.33 23.94 4.24
CA ASP A 65 0.31 23.28 2.93
C ASP A 65 -0.21 21.85 3.00
N ILE A 66 -0.39 21.30 4.20
CA ILE A 66 -0.88 19.94 4.40
C ILE A 66 -2.39 19.90 4.19
N ILE A 67 -2.82 19.16 3.17
CA ILE A 67 -4.24 18.99 2.85
C ILE A 67 -4.87 17.93 3.74
N SER A 68 -4.18 16.80 3.94
CA SER A 68 -4.62 15.71 4.80
C SER A 68 -3.47 14.78 5.13
N THR A 69 -3.65 14.00 6.20
CA THR A 69 -2.71 12.97 6.62
C THR A 69 -3.47 11.67 6.84
N TRP A 70 -2.76 10.56 6.75
CA TRP A 70 -3.27 9.25 7.17
C TRP A 70 -2.14 8.42 7.76
N SER A 71 -2.50 7.54 8.67
CA SER A 71 -1.60 6.61 9.33
C SER A 71 -2.22 5.22 9.35
N GLY A 72 -1.42 4.23 9.64
CA GLY A 72 -1.88 2.87 9.82
C GLY A 72 -0.81 2.03 10.50
N VAL A 73 -1.23 1.06 11.28
CA VAL A 73 -0.32 0.11 11.92
C VAL A 73 -0.02 -1.03 10.96
N ARG A 74 1.26 -1.30 10.75
CA ARG A 74 1.72 -2.46 9.98
C ARG A 74 2.00 -3.61 10.93
N PRO A 75 1.35 -4.76 10.78
CA PRO A 75 1.75 -5.96 11.50
C PRO A 75 3.09 -6.46 10.97
N VAL A 76 3.98 -6.82 11.86
CA VAL A 76 5.25 -7.51 11.56
C VAL A 76 5.27 -8.87 12.25
N VAL A 77 5.97 -9.83 11.66
CA VAL A 77 6.16 -11.16 12.26
C VAL A 77 7.48 -11.13 13.00
N SER A 78 7.43 -11.23 14.31
CA SER A 78 8.64 -11.30 15.13
C SER A 78 9.35 -12.64 14.93
N ALA A 79 10.65 -12.59 14.75
CA ALA A 79 11.50 -13.79 14.77
C ALA A 79 11.69 -14.35 16.19
N GLY A 80 11.23 -13.62 17.22
CA GLY A 80 11.35 -14.02 18.64
C GLY A 80 12.74 -13.81 19.22
N ASP A 81 13.61 -13.10 18.52
CA ASP A 81 15.01 -12.81 18.94
C ASP A 81 15.14 -11.48 19.68
N GLY A 82 14.03 -10.76 19.88
CA GLY A 82 14.00 -9.45 20.55
C GLY A 82 14.45 -8.27 19.67
N SER A 83 14.52 -8.45 18.36
CA SER A 83 14.80 -7.37 17.41
C SER A 83 13.73 -6.28 17.46
N ASP A 84 14.12 -5.04 17.15
CA ASP A 84 13.16 -3.94 17.00
C ASP A 84 12.18 -4.25 15.86
N PRO A 85 10.87 -4.01 16.03
CA PRO A 85 9.86 -4.26 15.00
C PRO A 85 10.17 -3.64 13.64
N SER A 86 10.80 -2.47 13.62
CA SER A 86 11.22 -1.79 12.38
C SER A 86 12.32 -2.54 11.59
N LYS A 87 13.05 -3.45 12.25
CA LYS A 87 14.11 -4.29 11.65
C LYS A 87 13.64 -5.69 11.28
N GLU A 88 12.44 -6.09 11.73
CA GLU A 88 11.88 -7.40 11.45
C GLU A 88 11.66 -7.66 9.96
N SER A 89 11.73 -8.93 9.58
CA SER A 89 11.54 -9.35 8.19
C SER A 89 10.14 -9.00 7.71
N ARG A 90 10.07 -8.40 6.51
CA ARG A 90 8.81 -8.13 5.80
C ARG A 90 8.43 -9.28 4.86
N SER A 91 9.03 -10.45 5.02
CA SER A 91 8.65 -11.65 4.29
C SER A 91 7.36 -12.22 4.85
N HIS A 92 6.58 -12.88 3.99
CA HIS A 92 5.43 -13.62 4.47
C HIS A 92 5.86 -14.96 5.08
N THR A 93 5.05 -15.42 5.99
CA THR A 93 5.19 -16.76 6.58
C THR A 93 3.87 -17.52 6.40
N VAL A 94 3.98 -18.79 6.03
CA VAL A 94 2.85 -19.68 5.90
C VAL A 94 3.16 -20.95 6.70
N TRP A 95 2.28 -21.32 7.60
CA TRP A 95 2.43 -22.58 8.36
C TRP A 95 1.11 -23.31 8.50
N ASP A 96 1.24 -24.59 8.78
CA ASP A 96 0.14 -25.50 8.98
C ASP A 96 0.14 -26.00 10.44
N ASN A 97 -0.97 -25.83 11.10
CA ASN A 97 -1.20 -26.38 12.42
C ASN A 97 -2.41 -27.32 12.38
N GLN A 98 -2.16 -28.58 12.14
CA GLN A 98 -3.17 -29.67 12.10
C GLN A 98 -4.36 -29.36 11.17
N GLY A 99 -4.08 -28.83 9.98
CA GLY A 99 -5.11 -28.49 8.98
C GLY A 99 -5.54 -27.02 9.01
N LEU A 100 -5.15 -26.24 10.02
CA LEU A 100 -5.31 -24.80 10.02
C LEU A 100 -4.10 -24.14 9.35
N ILE A 101 -4.27 -23.65 8.14
CA ILE A 101 -3.23 -22.94 7.42
C ILE A 101 -3.30 -21.45 7.77
N THR A 102 -2.24 -20.97 8.38
CA THR A 102 -2.11 -19.55 8.75
C THR A 102 -1.14 -18.85 7.83
N VAL A 103 -1.50 -17.65 7.41
CA VAL A 103 -0.71 -16.79 6.54
C VAL A 103 -0.58 -15.42 7.19
N THR A 104 0.64 -14.89 7.29
CA THR A 104 0.89 -13.56 7.84
C THR A 104 2.09 -12.90 7.20
N GLY A 105 2.23 -11.58 7.37
CA GLY A 105 3.32 -10.77 6.82
C GLY A 105 3.25 -10.58 5.30
N GLY A 106 4.40 -10.28 4.72
CA GLY A 106 4.54 -10.05 3.28
C GLY A 106 4.18 -8.63 2.85
N LYS A 107 4.09 -8.44 1.55
CA LYS A 107 3.79 -7.16 0.91
C LYS A 107 2.64 -7.33 -0.07
N LEU A 108 1.88 -6.26 -0.30
CA LEU A 108 0.82 -6.27 -1.31
C LEU A 108 1.34 -6.69 -2.70
N THR A 109 2.56 -6.31 -3.05
CA THR A 109 3.20 -6.67 -4.32
C THR A 109 3.58 -8.14 -4.43
N THR A 110 3.66 -8.88 -3.32
CA THR A 110 3.98 -10.33 -3.29
C THR A 110 2.74 -11.21 -3.05
N PHE A 111 1.53 -10.64 -3.14
CA PHE A 111 0.28 -11.34 -2.87
C PHE A 111 0.14 -12.68 -3.62
N ARG A 112 0.62 -12.75 -4.87
CA ARG A 112 0.60 -13.97 -5.67
C ARG A 112 1.47 -15.07 -5.09
N LEU A 113 2.68 -14.74 -4.64
CA LEU A 113 3.58 -15.70 -3.99
C LEU A 113 2.98 -16.20 -2.68
N ILE A 114 2.44 -15.29 -1.88
CA ILE A 114 1.76 -15.61 -0.62
C ILE A 114 0.63 -16.60 -0.87
N ALA A 115 -0.23 -16.31 -1.85
CA ALA A 115 -1.34 -17.19 -2.22
C ALA A 115 -0.86 -18.58 -2.70
N LEU A 116 0.18 -18.63 -3.53
CA LEU A 116 0.74 -19.88 -4.02
C LEU A 116 1.32 -20.74 -2.90
N ASP A 117 2.02 -20.14 -1.94
CA ASP A 117 2.61 -20.90 -0.84
C ASP A 117 1.52 -21.43 0.11
N ALA A 118 0.48 -20.65 0.38
CA ALA A 118 -0.70 -21.13 1.11
C ALA A 118 -1.41 -22.28 0.39
N LEU A 119 -1.63 -22.15 -0.93
CA LEU A 119 -2.26 -23.17 -1.75
C LEU A 119 -1.43 -24.47 -1.82
N LYS A 120 -0.09 -24.39 -1.87
CA LYS A 120 0.78 -25.57 -1.82
C LYS A 120 0.63 -26.37 -0.53
N LEU A 121 0.46 -25.68 0.61
CA LEU A 121 0.16 -26.36 1.87
C LEU A 121 -1.24 -26.99 1.85
N ALA A 122 -2.25 -26.23 1.42
CA ALA A 122 -3.63 -26.72 1.33
C ALA A 122 -3.77 -27.93 0.39
N ALA A 123 -3.00 -27.95 -0.69
CA ALA A 123 -3.01 -29.04 -1.67
C ALA A 123 -2.72 -30.42 -1.06
N ARG A 124 -1.92 -30.47 0.01
CA ARG A 124 -1.62 -31.72 0.74
C ARG A 124 -2.88 -32.38 1.32
N TYR A 125 -3.83 -31.54 1.77
CA TYR A 125 -5.11 -32.00 2.33
C TYR A 125 -6.15 -32.29 1.26
N LEU A 126 -6.07 -31.59 0.13
CA LEU A 126 -7.06 -31.66 -0.95
C LEU A 126 -6.71 -32.74 -2.01
N GLY A 127 -5.51 -33.32 -1.95
CA GLY A 127 -5.05 -34.30 -2.95
C GLY A 127 -4.91 -33.71 -4.36
N VAL A 128 -4.67 -32.39 -4.48
CA VAL A 128 -4.52 -31.70 -5.76
C VAL A 128 -3.11 -31.18 -5.94
N SER A 129 -2.72 -30.88 -7.20
CA SER A 129 -1.46 -30.19 -7.50
C SER A 129 -1.68 -28.74 -7.77
N VAL A 130 -0.83 -27.88 -7.22
CA VAL A 130 -0.85 -26.43 -7.48
C VAL A 130 0.18 -26.10 -8.55
N GLN A 131 -0.29 -25.49 -9.64
CA GLN A 131 0.56 -25.04 -10.75
C GLN A 131 0.59 -23.53 -10.80
N ASP A 132 1.79 -22.95 -10.82
CA ASP A 132 1.95 -21.52 -11.15
C ASP A 132 1.93 -21.33 -12.66
N LYS A 133 0.76 -21.04 -13.20
CA LYS A 133 0.59 -20.79 -14.64
C LYS A 133 1.06 -19.39 -15.06
N ARG A 134 1.52 -18.55 -14.14
CA ARG A 134 1.94 -17.14 -14.38
C ARG A 134 0.98 -16.33 -15.26
N LEU A 135 -0.32 -16.65 -15.16
CA LEU A 135 -1.35 -15.89 -15.85
C LEU A 135 -1.45 -14.48 -15.27
N ALA A 136 -1.80 -13.52 -16.10
CA ALA A 136 -2.12 -12.18 -15.63
C ALA A 136 -3.28 -12.24 -14.63
N VAL A 137 -3.05 -11.75 -13.41
CA VAL A 137 -4.09 -11.68 -12.37
C VAL A 137 -5.05 -10.53 -12.65
N PHE A 138 -4.50 -9.44 -13.22
CA PHE A 138 -5.27 -8.26 -13.60
C PHE A 138 -5.29 -8.15 -15.11
N SER A 139 -6.48 -8.07 -15.67
CA SER A 139 -6.66 -7.70 -17.07
C SER A 139 -6.82 -6.18 -17.16
N PRO A 140 -6.15 -5.51 -18.10
CA PRO A 140 -6.39 -4.10 -18.30
C PRO A 140 -7.87 -3.87 -18.64
N PRO A 141 -8.53 -2.90 -18.03
CA PRO A 141 -9.91 -2.59 -18.35
C PRO A 141 -10.00 -2.10 -19.81
N ASN A 142 -11.00 -2.60 -20.55
CA ASN A 142 -11.39 -2.01 -21.82
C ASN A 142 -12.67 -1.21 -21.62
N PRO A 143 -12.60 0.04 -21.22
CA PRO A 143 -13.78 0.84 -20.89
C PRO A 143 -14.50 1.37 -22.13
N GLY A 144 -13.95 1.19 -23.34
CA GLY A 144 -14.47 1.77 -24.59
C GLY A 144 -14.20 3.28 -24.70
N ALA A 145 -14.94 3.95 -25.58
CA ALA A 145 -14.76 5.39 -25.82
C ALA A 145 -15.25 6.25 -24.64
N VAL A 146 -14.69 7.45 -24.53
CA VAL A 146 -15.15 8.47 -23.57
C VAL A 146 -16.62 8.83 -23.89
N PRO A 147 -17.52 8.85 -22.90
CA PRO A 147 -18.91 9.27 -23.11
C PRO A 147 -18.99 10.71 -23.63
N ALA A 148 -20.00 10.99 -24.46
CA ALA A 148 -20.25 12.34 -24.94
C ALA A 148 -20.52 13.29 -23.74
N GLY A 149 -19.89 14.46 -23.76
CA GLY A 149 -20.04 15.47 -22.69
C GLY A 149 -19.16 15.24 -21.46
N MET A 150 -18.42 14.12 -21.38
CA MET A 150 -17.49 13.85 -20.26
C MET A 150 -16.06 14.26 -20.64
N ALA A 151 -15.37 14.94 -19.71
CA ALA A 151 -13.96 15.24 -19.88
C ALA A 151 -13.12 13.95 -19.85
N PRO A 152 -12.13 13.78 -20.77
CA PRO A 152 -11.29 12.58 -20.83
C PRO A 152 -10.60 12.24 -19.52
N GLU A 153 -10.18 13.25 -18.76
CA GLU A 153 -9.48 13.09 -17.47
C GLU A 153 -10.41 12.50 -16.41
N VAL A 154 -11.68 12.94 -16.39
CA VAL A 154 -12.70 12.40 -15.48
C VAL A 154 -12.97 10.94 -15.82
N PHE A 155 -13.11 10.62 -17.11
CA PHE A 155 -13.31 9.25 -17.54
C PHE A 155 -12.11 8.35 -17.19
N ALA A 156 -10.89 8.82 -17.45
CA ALA A 156 -9.67 8.09 -17.08
C ALA A 156 -9.59 7.82 -15.58
N ARG A 157 -9.99 8.78 -14.75
CA ARG A 157 -10.07 8.65 -13.30
C ARG A 157 -11.11 7.60 -12.87
N LEU A 158 -12.28 7.59 -13.48
CA LEU A 158 -13.29 6.56 -13.23
C LEU A 158 -12.80 5.18 -13.61
N VAL A 159 -12.16 5.05 -14.77
CA VAL A 159 -11.59 3.78 -15.25
C VAL A 159 -10.51 3.27 -14.29
N SER A 160 -9.64 4.13 -13.80
CA SER A 160 -8.59 3.75 -12.87
C SER A 160 -9.11 3.27 -11.52
N ARG A 161 -10.28 3.78 -11.08
CA ARG A 161 -10.91 3.41 -9.81
C ARG A 161 -11.87 2.23 -9.92
N LEU A 162 -12.63 2.14 -10.99
CA LEU A 162 -13.71 1.17 -11.14
C LEU A 162 -13.37 0.01 -12.09
N GLY A 163 -12.32 0.16 -12.91
CA GLY A 163 -11.90 -0.86 -13.87
C GLY A 163 -13.03 -1.26 -14.82
N ILE A 164 -13.29 -2.54 -14.93
CA ILE A 164 -14.35 -3.10 -15.79
C ILE A 164 -15.76 -2.65 -15.39
N ARG A 165 -15.96 -2.19 -14.15
CA ARG A 165 -17.27 -1.71 -13.66
C ARG A 165 -17.60 -0.29 -14.11
N THR A 166 -16.67 0.43 -14.73
CA THR A 166 -16.89 1.83 -15.17
C THR A 166 -18.13 2.00 -16.02
N ARG A 167 -18.38 1.08 -16.96
CA ARG A 167 -19.56 1.18 -17.86
C ARG A 167 -20.88 0.98 -17.12
N ALA A 168 -20.94 0.01 -16.22
CA ALA A 168 -22.14 -0.22 -15.42
C ALA A 168 -22.42 1.00 -14.53
N PHE A 169 -21.40 1.53 -13.88
CA PHE A 169 -21.53 2.75 -13.07
C PHE A 169 -22.04 3.95 -13.88
N LEU A 170 -21.48 4.17 -15.08
CA LEU A 170 -21.92 5.28 -15.95
C LEU A 170 -23.36 5.12 -16.47
N ALA A 171 -23.81 3.89 -16.64
CA ALA A 171 -25.20 3.62 -17.08
C ALA A 171 -26.24 3.89 -15.97
N GLU A 172 -25.83 3.93 -14.72
CA GLU A 172 -26.68 4.21 -13.56
C GLU A 172 -26.65 5.70 -13.16
N MET A 173 -25.75 6.49 -13.78
CA MET A 173 -25.73 7.94 -13.55
C MET A 173 -26.92 8.61 -14.26
N PRO A 174 -27.59 9.54 -13.58
CA PRO A 174 -28.73 10.29 -14.15
C PRO A 174 -28.31 11.21 -15.30
#